data_72b10e9d8c8b4682ef7208eeccbc8caf
#
_entry.id   72b10e9d8c8b4682ef7208eeccbc8caf
#
_cell.length_a   1.000
_cell.length_b   1.000
_cell.length_c   1.000
_cell.angle_alpha   90.00
_cell.angle_beta   90.00
_cell.angle_gamma   90.00
#
_symmetry.space_group_name_H-M   'P 1'
#
loop_
_entity.id
_entity.type
_entity.pdbx_description
1 polymer ?
#
loop_
_entity_poly.entity_id
_entity_poly.type
_entity_poly.pdbx_seq_one_letter_code
_entity_poly.pdbx_strand_id
1 'polypeptide(L)'
;DGVLQVGATRGDGSVGENITENVKRIKDIPHKLAQPLNITVRGEAYLPKASFDKINEERRDSGQTEFANPRNAAAGTLRQLNTVVVAKRNLATFLYQEVASTSMTTQNDVLEELSRYGFSVNPRRITTSSMVDIWKFIQEVAAERDNLPYDIDGIVIKVNSLAMQEELGFTVKAPRWAIAYKFPAEEKEAEILSVGWTVGRTGVVTPTANLSPVQLAGTTVSRATLHNVDYIAEKDIRIGDTVIVYKAGDIIPAVLHVVDSKRDKQVPMPIPESCPSC
;
A
#
# COMPACT_ATOMS: atom_id res chain seq x y z
N ASP A 1 -15.39 17.18 23.65
CA ASP A 1 -15.51 18.67 23.56
C ASP A 1 -14.96 19.22 22.23
N GLY A 2 -14.88 18.40 21.19
CA GLY A 2 -14.48 18.79 19.84
C GLY A 2 -13.00 19.11 19.65
N VAL A 3 -12.15 18.90 20.65
CA VAL A 3 -10.71 19.17 20.57
C VAL A 3 -9.95 17.87 20.37
N LEU A 4 -8.99 17.86 19.42
CA LEU A 4 -8.12 16.71 19.19
C LEU A 4 -7.35 16.34 20.46
N GLN A 5 -7.65 15.18 21.03
CA GLN A 5 -7.03 14.66 22.25
C GLN A 5 -5.90 13.70 21.95
N VAL A 6 -6.18 12.69 21.11
CA VAL A 6 -5.25 11.59 20.84
C VAL A 6 -5.26 11.25 19.35
N GLY A 7 -4.08 11.08 18.78
CA GLY A 7 -3.85 10.41 17.51
C GLY A 7 -2.99 9.16 17.74
N ALA A 8 -3.44 8.02 17.23
CA ALA A 8 -2.74 6.75 17.40
C ALA A 8 -2.63 5.98 16.09
N THR A 9 -1.58 5.17 15.95
CA THR A 9 -1.46 4.22 14.84
C THR A 9 -2.38 3.02 15.06
N ARG A 10 -2.64 2.24 14.00
CA ARG A 10 -3.44 1.02 14.10
C ARG A 10 -2.84 0.00 15.08
N GLY A 11 -1.51 -0.08 15.16
CA GLY A 11 -0.82 -1.10 15.94
C GLY A 11 -1.24 -2.52 15.55
N ASP A 12 -1.55 -3.34 16.55
CA ASP A 12 -2.09 -4.69 16.40
C ASP A 12 -3.64 -4.73 16.26
N GLY A 13 -4.27 -3.56 16.27
CA GLY A 13 -5.74 -3.39 16.25
C GLY A 13 -6.33 -3.03 17.61
N SER A 14 -5.63 -3.31 18.71
CA SER A 14 -6.04 -3.00 20.09
C SER A 14 -5.13 -1.94 20.72
N VAL A 15 -3.83 -2.03 20.47
CA VAL A 15 -2.81 -1.11 21.00
C VAL A 15 -2.04 -0.51 19.84
N GLY A 16 -1.98 0.82 19.79
CA GLY A 16 -1.24 1.59 18.79
C GLY A 16 -0.25 2.57 19.45
N GLU A 17 0.72 3.04 18.68
CA GLU A 17 1.65 4.07 19.10
C GLU A 17 0.94 5.42 19.18
N ASN A 18 1.17 6.17 20.25
CA ASN A 18 0.68 7.54 20.37
C ASN A 18 1.51 8.46 19.47
N ILE A 19 0.87 9.02 18.46
CA ILE A 19 1.47 9.94 17.48
C ILE A 19 0.75 11.29 17.47
N THR A 20 0.13 11.69 18.56
CA THR A 20 -0.71 12.89 18.67
C THR A 20 0.00 14.14 18.17
N GLU A 21 1.25 14.35 18.57
CA GLU A 21 2.00 15.55 18.18
C GLU A 21 2.31 15.56 16.68
N ASN A 22 2.47 14.39 16.06
CA ASN A 22 2.65 14.26 14.61
C ASN A 22 1.33 14.49 13.86
N VAL A 23 0.21 13.93 14.36
CA VAL A 23 -1.12 14.14 13.80
C VAL A 23 -1.51 15.63 13.81
N LYS A 24 -1.16 16.37 14.86
CA LYS A 24 -1.35 17.84 14.91
C LYS A 24 -0.57 18.61 13.83
N ARG A 25 0.39 18.02 13.17
CA ARG A 25 1.14 18.64 12.05
C ARG A 25 0.53 18.37 10.68
N ILE A 26 -0.50 17.54 10.60
CA ILE A 26 -1.21 17.23 9.37
C ILE A 26 -2.30 18.31 9.17
N LYS A 27 -2.21 19.04 8.06
CA LYS A 27 -3.00 20.27 7.86
C LYS A 27 -4.48 20.04 7.67
N ASP A 28 -4.88 18.88 7.15
CA ASP A 28 -6.26 18.51 6.87
C ASP A 28 -6.95 17.79 8.03
N ILE A 29 -6.29 17.70 9.19
CA ILE A 29 -6.91 17.25 10.43
C ILE A 29 -7.26 18.47 11.30
N PRO A 30 -8.53 18.74 11.57
CA PRO A 30 -8.95 19.85 12.42
C PRO A 30 -8.51 19.60 13.86
N HIS A 31 -7.84 20.59 14.47
CA HIS A 31 -7.48 20.52 15.90
C HIS A 31 -8.68 20.76 16.81
N LYS A 32 -9.69 21.46 16.29
CA LYS A 32 -10.94 21.73 16.97
C LYS A 32 -12.08 21.67 15.97
N LEU A 33 -13.09 20.87 16.29
CA LEU A 33 -14.32 20.78 15.52
C LEU A 33 -15.20 22.01 15.79
N ALA A 34 -16.06 22.34 14.82
CA ALA A 34 -17.05 23.43 14.99
C ALA A 34 -18.07 23.12 16.10
N GLN A 35 -18.32 21.84 16.35
CA GLN A 35 -19.24 21.34 17.37
C GLN A 35 -18.47 20.61 18.49
N PRO A 36 -18.91 20.68 19.76
CA PRO A 36 -18.27 20.02 20.89
C PRO A 36 -18.57 18.51 20.92
N LEU A 37 -18.11 17.76 19.93
CA LEU A 37 -18.36 16.34 19.78
C LEU A 37 -17.26 15.50 20.46
N ASN A 38 -17.66 14.35 20.99
CA ASN A 38 -16.75 13.31 21.48
C ASN A 38 -16.80 12.13 20.49
N ILE A 39 -15.91 12.13 19.51
CA ILE A 39 -15.87 11.13 18.45
C ILE A 39 -14.47 10.54 18.31
N THR A 40 -14.40 9.31 17.86
CA THR A 40 -13.17 8.67 17.39
C THR A 40 -13.32 8.37 15.92
N VAL A 41 -12.40 8.89 15.12
CA VAL A 41 -12.42 8.71 13.66
C VAL A 41 -11.23 7.88 13.21
N ARG A 42 -11.43 7.07 12.17
CA ARG A 42 -10.39 6.25 11.54
C ARG A 42 -10.24 6.61 10.08
N GLY A 43 -8.99 6.59 9.62
CA GLY A 43 -8.64 6.87 8.23
C GLY A 43 -7.22 6.42 7.90
N GLU A 44 -6.79 6.80 6.71
CA GLU A 44 -5.43 6.58 6.22
C GLU A 44 -4.71 7.93 6.09
N ALA A 45 -3.47 7.99 6.56
CA ALA A 45 -2.57 9.07 6.26
C ALA A 45 -1.68 8.66 5.08
N TYR A 46 -1.56 9.53 4.10
CA TYR A 46 -0.78 9.27 2.90
C TYR A 46 0.12 10.45 2.56
N LEU A 47 1.08 10.21 1.69
CA LEU A 47 1.96 11.25 1.16
C LEU A 47 1.53 11.54 -0.28
N PRO A 48 1.07 12.77 -0.59
CA PRO A 48 0.79 13.18 -1.96
C PRO A 48 2.03 13.03 -2.87
N LYS A 49 1.83 12.67 -4.14
CA LYS A 49 2.91 12.49 -5.13
C LYS A 49 3.85 13.68 -5.19
N ALA A 50 3.31 14.90 -5.28
CA ALA A 50 4.11 16.13 -5.30
C ALA A 50 4.96 16.32 -4.03
N SER A 51 4.46 15.90 -2.86
CA SER A 51 5.23 15.95 -1.61
C SER A 51 6.32 14.89 -1.60
N PHE A 52 6.04 13.70 -2.12
CA PHE A 52 7.01 12.61 -2.24
C PHE A 52 8.18 12.98 -3.16
N ASP A 53 7.88 13.53 -4.34
CA ASP A 53 8.89 13.97 -5.31
C ASP A 53 9.81 15.04 -4.71
N LYS A 54 9.21 16.03 -4.04
CA LYS A 54 9.97 17.09 -3.36
C LYS A 54 10.89 16.56 -2.26
N ILE A 55 10.40 15.62 -1.44
CA ILE A 55 11.23 15.02 -0.39
C ILE A 55 12.39 14.24 -0.99
N ASN A 56 12.18 13.50 -2.07
CA ASN A 56 13.23 12.74 -2.72
C ASN A 56 14.24 13.66 -3.42
N GLU A 57 13.82 14.78 -3.99
CA GLU A 57 14.72 15.82 -4.51
C GLU A 57 15.62 16.38 -3.39
N GLU A 58 15.04 16.82 -2.26
CA GLU A 58 15.79 17.30 -1.08
C GLU A 58 16.78 16.26 -0.54
N ARG A 59 16.40 14.98 -0.54
CA ARG A 59 17.28 13.88 -0.09
C ARG A 59 18.42 13.64 -1.06
N ARG A 60 18.17 13.68 -2.36
CA ARG A 60 19.18 13.55 -3.41
C ARG A 60 20.22 14.66 -3.31
N ASP A 61 19.76 15.92 -3.16
CA ASP A 61 20.62 17.10 -3.02
C ASP A 61 21.49 17.03 -1.75
N SER A 62 20.98 16.39 -0.71
CA SER A 62 21.69 16.17 0.57
C SER A 62 22.53 14.88 0.59
N GLY A 63 22.65 14.14 -0.52
CA GLY A 63 23.37 12.87 -0.60
C GLY A 63 22.75 11.72 0.21
N GLN A 64 21.47 11.84 0.56
CA GLN A 64 20.73 10.79 1.29
C GLN A 64 20.01 9.84 0.33
N THR A 65 19.83 8.59 0.76
CA THR A 65 19.05 7.60 0.00
C THR A 65 17.60 8.04 -0.15
N GLU A 66 17.08 8.06 -1.36
CA GLU A 66 15.68 8.36 -1.66
C GLU A 66 14.72 7.33 -1.05
N PHE A 67 13.50 7.75 -0.76
CA PHE A 67 12.45 6.82 -0.38
C PHE A 67 11.98 6.03 -1.60
N ALA A 68 11.81 4.72 -1.42
CA ALA A 68 11.42 3.81 -2.50
C ALA A 68 9.96 3.99 -2.94
N ASN A 69 9.05 4.38 -2.04
CA ASN A 69 7.64 4.59 -2.34
C ASN A 69 6.97 5.55 -1.33
N PRO A 70 5.87 6.22 -1.73
CA PRO A 70 5.16 7.19 -0.87
C PRO A 70 4.55 6.54 0.37
N ARG A 71 4.10 5.28 0.32
CA ARG A 71 3.51 4.57 1.46
C ARG A 71 4.50 4.41 2.61
N ASN A 72 5.71 3.92 2.33
CA ASN A 72 6.76 3.77 3.33
C ASN A 72 7.25 5.12 3.85
N ALA A 73 7.34 6.13 2.97
CA ALA A 73 7.68 7.49 3.36
C ALA A 73 6.63 8.10 4.29
N ALA A 74 5.33 7.89 4.03
CA ALA A 74 4.23 8.32 4.90
C ALA A 74 4.29 7.64 6.27
N ALA A 75 4.41 6.30 6.31
CA ALA A 75 4.49 5.54 7.55
C ALA A 75 5.70 5.94 8.41
N GLY A 76 6.86 6.11 7.78
CA GLY A 76 8.07 6.60 8.44
C GLY A 76 7.94 8.05 8.92
N THR A 77 7.18 8.88 8.21
CA THR A 77 6.91 10.27 8.61
C THR A 77 6.03 10.35 9.85
N LEU A 78 4.96 9.54 9.91
CA LEU A 78 4.07 9.51 11.08
C LEU A 78 4.77 9.11 12.39
N ARG A 79 5.89 8.41 12.30
CA ARG A 79 6.69 7.95 13.46
C ARG A 79 7.92 8.80 13.74
N GLN A 80 8.06 9.96 13.08
CA GLN A 80 9.19 10.86 13.34
C GLN A 80 9.12 11.45 14.74
N LEU A 81 10.25 11.46 15.43
CA LEU A 81 10.38 12.12 16.73
C LEU A 81 10.36 13.65 16.58
N ASN A 82 10.89 14.15 15.48
CA ASN A 82 10.90 15.58 15.18
C ASN A 82 9.65 15.99 14.38
N THR A 83 8.72 16.63 15.06
CA THR A 83 7.44 17.08 14.46
C THR A 83 7.60 18.15 13.37
N VAL A 84 8.73 18.88 13.35
CA VAL A 84 9.03 19.84 12.27
C VAL A 84 9.22 19.12 10.94
N VAL A 85 9.83 17.94 10.96
CA VAL A 85 9.98 17.09 9.77
C VAL A 85 8.60 16.64 9.25
N VAL A 86 7.69 16.26 10.17
CA VAL A 86 6.31 15.88 9.80
C VAL A 86 5.60 17.04 9.10
N ALA A 87 5.68 18.25 9.67
CA ALA A 87 5.06 19.45 9.11
C ALA A 87 5.58 19.76 7.69
N LYS A 88 6.90 19.61 7.46
CA LYS A 88 7.52 19.88 6.15
C LYS A 88 7.10 18.89 5.06
N ARG A 89 6.82 17.64 5.44
CA ARG A 89 6.51 16.56 4.49
C ARG A 89 5.07 16.60 3.98
N ASN A 90 4.21 17.48 4.52
CA ASN A 90 2.83 17.70 4.06
C ASN A 90 2.04 16.39 3.83
N LEU A 91 1.94 15.55 4.86
CA LEU A 91 1.02 14.43 4.85
C LEU A 91 -0.41 14.91 4.65
N ALA A 92 -1.23 14.09 4.02
CA ALA A 92 -2.67 14.27 3.88
C ALA A 92 -3.41 13.03 4.41
N THR A 93 -4.71 13.15 4.61
CA THR A 93 -5.53 12.08 5.17
C THR A 93 -6.82 11.86 4.40
N PHE A 94 -7.33 10.63 4.45
CA PHE A 94 -8.71 10.31 4.14
C PHE A 94 -9.34 9.59 5.32
N LEU A 95 -10.31 10.24 5.97
CA LEU A 95 -11.06 9.65 7.07
C LEU A 95 -12.30 8.95 6.49
N TYR A 96 -12.61 7.76 6.99
CA TYR A 96 -13.65 6.95 6.38
C TYR A 96 -14.54 6.19 7.36
N GLN A 97 -14.30 6.31 8.65
CA GLN A 97 -15.07 5.60 9.67
C GLN A 97 -15.15 6.40 10.97
N GLU A 98 -16.31 6.42 11.57
CA GLU A 98 -16.50 6.74 12.99
C GLU A 98 -16.46 5.41 13.77
N VAL A 99 -15.61 5.34 14.82
CA VAL A 99 -15.34 4.08 15.52
C VAL A 99 -16.35 3.80 16.63
N ALA A 100 -16.89 4.84 17.24
CA ALA A 100 -17.94 4.73 18.25
C ALA A 100 -19.33 4.68 17.60
N SER A 101 -20.38 4.50 18.40
CA SER A 101 -21.76 4.53 17.91
C SER A 101 -22.05 5.84 17.18
N THR A 102 -22.37 5.72 15.91
CA THR A 102 -22.85 6.84 15.09
C THR A 102 -24.37 6.85 15.07
N SER A 103 -24.97 8.03 14.93
CA SER A 103 -26.41 8.17 14.66
C SER A 103 -26.77 7.93 13.19
N MET A 104 -25.77 7.75 12.33
CA MET A 104 -25.94 7.51 10.90
C MET A 104 -26.42 6.08 10.62
N THR A 105 -27.13 5.92 9.51
CA THR A 105 -27.69 4.61 9.11
C THR A 105 -26.91 3.98 7.97
N THR A 106 -26.17 4.77 7.20
CA THR A 106 -25.39 4.29 6.08
C THR A 106 -23.92 4.73 6.13
N GLN A 107 -23.06 3.96 5.48
CA GLN A 107 -21.65 4.31 5.31
C GLN A 107 -21.46 5.63 4.56
N ASN A 108 -22.32 5.92 3.58
CA ASN A 108 -22.28 7.19 2.85
C ASN A 108 -22.62 8.37 3.76
N ASP A 109 -23.62 8.23 4.64
CA ASP A 109 -23.98 9.29 5.59
C ASP A 109 -22.82 9.58 6.56
N VAL A 110 -22.10 8.53 7.02
CA VAL A 110 -20.89 8.70 7.84
C VAL A 110 -19.84 9.52 7.09
N LEU A 111 -19.60 9.25 5.81
CA LEU A 111 -18.61 10.00 5.03
C LEU A 111 -19.03 11.47 4.84
N GLU A 112 -20.32 11.73 4.61
CA GLU A 112 -20.83 13.08 4.49
C GLU A 112 -20.73 13.84 5.81
N GLU A 113 -21.04 13.18 6.92
CA GLU A 113 -20.95 13.78 8.25
C GLU A 113 -19.51 14.10 8.65
N LEU A 114 -18.57 13.17 8.39
CA LEU A 114 -17.13 13.43 8.57
C LEU A 114 -16.66 14.65 7.77
N SER A 115 -17.16 14.80 6.54
CA SER A 115 -16.86 15.99 5.72
C SER A 115 -17.43 17.26 6.33
N ARG A 116 -18.66 17.23 6.91
CA ARG A 116 -19.27 18.39 7.62
C ARG A 116 -18.49 18.76 8.88
N TYR A 117 -17.86 17.79 9.54
CA TYR A 117 -16.98 18.05 10.69
C TYR A 117 -15.64 18.65 10.30
N GLY A 118 -15.35 18.77 8.99
CA GLY A 118 -14.12 19.34 8.47
C GLY A 118 -13.00 18.33 8.21
N PHE A 119 -13.30 17.03 8.27
CA PHE A 119 -12.33 16.00 7.90
C PHE A 119 -12.28 15.79 6.40
N SER A 120 -11.10 15.49 5.88
CA SER A 120 -10.91 15.09 4.49
C SER A 120 -11.46 13.68 4.26
N VAL A 121 -12.36 13.56 3.29
CA VAL A 121 -12.95 12.29 2.84
C VAL A 121 -12.62 12.12 1.36
N ASN A 122 -12.32 10.88 0.95
CA ASN A 122 -12.02 10.64 -0.46
C ASN A 122 -13.24 10.99 -1.34
N PRO A 123 -13.10 11.94 -2.29
CA PRO A 123 -14.19 12.35 -3.16
C PRO A 123 -14.55 11.29 -4.22
N ARG A 124 -13.63 10.38 -4.52
CA ARG A 124 -13.84 9.29 -5.50
C ARG A 124 -14.60 8.15 -4.85
N ARG A 125 -15.91 8.23 -4.87
CA ARG A 125 -16.81 7.19 -4.35
C ARG A 125 -18.13 7.17 -5.10
N ILE A 126 -18.77 6.01 -5.12
CA ILE A 126 -20.15 5.84 -5.59
C ILE A 126 -20.93 5.01 -4.56
N THR A 127 -22.25 5.18 -4.57
CA THR A 127 -23.19 4.30 -3.88
C THR A 127 -24.16 3.74 -4.91
N THR A 128 -24.20 2.43 -5.05
CA THR A 128 -25.05 1.73 -6.04
C THR A 128 -25.41 0.34 -5.54
N SER A 129 -26.49 -0.23 -6.06
CA SER A 129 -26.85 -1.65 -5.92
C SER A 129 -26.52 -2.49 -7.16
N SER A 130 -25.93 -1.87 -8.19
CA SER A 130 -25.66 -2.48 -9.49
C SER A 130 -24.20 -2.96 -9.56
N MET A 131 -23.99 -4.26 -9.79
CA MET A 131 -22.65 -4.80 -10.04
C MET A 131 -22.02 -4.24 -11.33
N VAL A 132 -22.84 -3.87 -12.31
CA VAL A 132 -22.35 -3.24 -13.56
C VAL A 132 -21.75 -1.86 -13.26
N ASP A 133 -22.40 -1.06 -12.40
CA ASP A 133 -21.91 0.27 -12.03
C ASP A 133 -20.62 0.16 -11.18
N ILE A 134 -20.57 -0.83 -10.28
CA ILE A 134 -19.35 -1.11 -9.50
C ILE A 134 -18.20 -1.42 -10.47
N TRP A 135 -18.42 -2.30 -11.43
CA TRP A 135 -17.37 -2.68 -12.39
C TRP A 135 -16.94 -1.51 -13.26
N LYS A 136 -17.89 -0.70 -13.73
CA LYS A 136 -17.60 0.52 -14.50
C LYS A 136 -16.73 1.49 -13.67
N PHE A 137 -17.09 1.72 -12.43
CA PHE A 137 -16.31 2.58 -11.52
C PHE A 137 -14.89 2.04 -11.29
N ILE A 138 -14.73 0.72 -11.12
CA ILE A 138 -13.40 0.08 -11.01
C ILE A 138 -12.55 0.38 -12.25
N GLN A 139 -13.12 0.23 -13.46
CA GLN A 139 -12.40 0.50 -14.71
C GLN A 139 -12.03 1.97 -14.87
N GLU A 140 -12.94 2.89 -14.53
CA GLU A 140 -12.70 4.33 -14.57
C GLU A 140 -11.56 4.74 -13.64
N VAL A 141 -11.60 4.28 -12.39
CA VAL A 141 -10.56 4.60 -11.40
C VAL A 141 -9.22 3.96 -11.79
N ALA A 142 -9.23 2.74 -12.33
CA ALA A 142 -8.02 2.09 -12.83
C ALA A 142 -7.36 2.88 -13.97
N ALA A 143 -8.17 3.40 -14.91
CA ALA A 143 -7.68 4.21 -16.03
C ALA A 143 -7.12 5.58 -15.60
N GLU A 144 -7.65 6.14 -14.50
CA GLU A 144 -7.22 7.43 -13.96
C GLU A 144 -6.12 7.32 -12.89
N ARG A 145 -5.74 6.10 -12.50
CA ARG A 145 -4.84 5.80 -11.39
C ARG A 145 -3.56 6.67 -11.40
N ASP A 146 -2.92 6.78 -12.56
CA ASP A 146 -1.64 7.49 -12.70
C ASP A 146 -1.79 9.00 -12.57
N ASN A 147 -2.97 9.54 -12.89
CA ASN A 147 -3.28 10.96 -12.83
C ASN A 147 -3.74 11.42 -11.44
N LEU A 148 -4.02 10.50 -10.52
CA LEU A 148 -4.39 10.85 -9.16
C LEU A 148 -3.20 11.48 -8.42
N PRO A 149 -3.44 12.48 -7.55
CA PRO A 149 -2.39 13.12 -6.77
C PRO A 149 -1.83 12.23 -5.63
N TYR A 150 -2.32 11.00 -5.51
CA TYR A 150 -1.90 9.97 -4.55
C TYR A 150 -1.91 8.59 -5.20
N ASP A 151 -1.14 7.68 -4.67
CA ASP A 151 -1.11 6.30 -5.16
C ASP A 151 -2.25 5.48 -4.57
N ILE A 152 -2.81 4.61 -5.42
CA ILE A 152 -3.82 3.62 -5.05
C ILE A 152 -3.42 2.24 -5.58
N ASP A 153 -3.76 1.21 -4.83
CA ASP A 153 -3.53 -0.19 -5.20
C ASP A 153 -4.83 -0.96 -5.48
N GLY A 154 -5.97 -0.28 -5.31
CA GLY A 154 -7.29 -0.87 -5.52
C GLY A 154 -8.43 -0.02 -5.00
N ILE A 155 -9.59 -0.64 -4.93
CA ILE A 155 -10.84 -0.07 -4.45
C ILE A 155 -11.40 -0.91 -3.32
N VAL A 156 -12.02 -0.29 -2.33
CA VAL A 156 -12.73 -0.99 -1.26
C VAL A 156 -14.23 -0.87 -1.51
N ILE A 157 -14.89 -2.01 -1.64
CA ILE A 157 -16.35 -2.13 -1.77
C ILE A 157 -16.88 -2.48 -0.38
N LYS A 158 -17.87 -1.73 0.09
CA LYS A 158 -18.46 -1.90 1.42
C LYS A 158 -19.98 -2.00 1.32
N VAL A 159 -20.58 -2.80 2.19
CA VAL A 159 -22.04 -2.75 2.40
C VAL A 159 -22.41 -1.40 2.95
N ASN A 160 -23.38 -0.70 2.33
CA ASN A 160 -23.72 0.68 2.72
C ASN A 160 -24.54 0.77 4.01
N SER A 161 -25.42 -0.21 4.29
CA SER A 161 -26.21 -0.23 5.52
C SER A 161 -25.34 -0.59 6.74
N LEU A 162 -25.29 0.28 7.75
CA LEU A 162 -24.52 0.00 8.98
C LEU A 162 -25.14 -1.12 9.81
N ALA A 163 -26.46 -1.26 9.83
CA ALA A 163 -27.13 -2.38 10.48
C ALA A 163 -26.73 -3.73 9.85
N MET A 164 -26.65 -3.79 8.50
CA MET A 164 -26.18 -4.98 7.81
C MET A 164 -24.67 -5.24 8.03
N GLN A 165 -23.86 -4.19 8.18
CA GLN A 165 -22.44 -4.34 8.53
C GLN A 165 -22.30 -5.01 9.92
N GLU A 166 -23.12 -4.60 10.88
CA GLU A 166 -23.14 -5.18 12.23
C GLU A 166 -23.60 -6.65 12.21
N GLU A 167 -24.66 -6.97 11.45
CA GLU A 167 -25.16 -8.34 11.28
C GLU A 167 -24.13 -9.26 10.63
N LEU A 168 -23.46 -8.81 9.58
CA LEU A 168 -22.40 -9.58 8.89
C LEU A 168 -21.16 -9.77 9.76
N GLY A 169 -20.83 -8.79 10.58
CA GLY A 169 -19.76 -8.84 11.56
C GLY A 169 -18.36 -8.97 10.94
N PHE A 170 -17.48 -9.63 11.69
CA PHE A 170 -16.06 -9.75 11.38
C PHE A 170 -15.59 -11.19 11.37
N THR A 171 -14.56 -11.48 10.59
CA THR A 171 -13.68 -12.64 10.79
C THR A 171 -12.57 -12.27 11.77
N VAL A 172 -11.70 -13.22 12.12
CA VAL A 172 -10.51 -12.93 12.93
C VAL A 172 -9.60 -11.85 12.31
N LYS A 173 -9.62 -11.69 10.98
CA LYS A 173 -8.67 -10.83 10.26
C LYS A 173 -9.32 -9.65 9.53
N ALA A 174 -10.60 -9.71 9.20
CA ALA A 174 -11.23 -8.74 8.31
C ALA A 174 -12.75 -8.65 8.53
N PRO A 175 -13.37 -7.49 8.20
CA PRO A 175 -14.82 -7.36 8.15
C PRO A 175 -15.40 -8.23 7.03
N ARG A 176 -16.57 -8.83 7.26
CA ARG A 176 -17.31 -9.60 6.24
C ARG A 176 -18.10 -8.72 5.28
N TRP A 177 -18.30 -7.47 5.66
CA TRP A 177 -19.07 -6.48 4.92
C TRP A 177 -18.21 -5.59 4.01
N ALA A 178 -16.92 -5.84 3.92
CA ALA A 178 -16.02 -5.10 3.05
C ALA A 178 -15.09 -6.04 2.27
N ILE A 179 -14.86 -5.73 1.00
CA ILE A 179 -13.95 -6.45 0.13
C ILE A 179 -13.04 -5.46 -0.60
N ALA A 180 -11.75 -5.77 -0.65
CA ALA A 180 -10.79 -5.00 -1.44
C ALA A 180 -10.64 -5.64 -2.82
N TYR A 181 -10.92 -4.87 -3.86
CA TYR A 181 -10.55 -5.20 -5.23
C TYR A 181 -9.19 -4.57 -5.52
N LYS A 182 -8.16 -5.39 -5.66
CA LYS A 182 -6.82 -4.94 -6.02
C LYS A 182 -6.68 -4.83 -7.52
N PHE A 183 -6.12 -3.71 -8.00
CA PHE A 183 -5.79 -3.61 -9.43
C PHE A 183 -4.73 -4.65 -9.79
N PRO A 184 -4.72 -5.12 -11.04
CA PRO A 184 -3.64 -5.95 -11.53
C PRO A 184 -2.29 -5.26 -11.29
N ALA A 185 -1.32 -6.02 -10.80
CA ALA A 185 0.03 -5.50 -10.64
C ALA A 185 0.61 -5.13 -12.01
N GLU A 186 1.43 -4.08 -12.05
CA GLU A 186 2.19 -3.77 -13.25
C GLU A 186 3.18 -4.91 -13.53
N GLU A 187 3.25 -5.34 -14.78
CA GLU A 187 4.10 -6.42 -15.25
C GLU A 187 5.09 -5.88 -16.28
N LYS A 188 6.36 -6.29 -16.18
CA LYS A 188 7.41 -5.90 -17.12
C LYS A 188 8.31 -7.08 -17.42
N GLU A 189 8.88 -7.07 -18.61
CA GLU A 189 9.89 -8.01 -19.00
C GLU A 189 11.27 -7.61 -18.45
N ALA A 190 12.02 -8.59 -17.95
CA ALA A 190 13.41 -8.45 -17.56
C ALA A 190 14.18 -9.75 -17.84
N GLU A 191 15.47 -9.65 -18.09
CA GLU A 191 16.34 -10.82 -18.29
C GLU A 191 16.96 -11.25 -16.96
N ILE A 192 17.01 -12.57 -16.71
CA ILE A 192 17.71 -13.15 -15.56
C ILE A 192 19.21 -13.23 -15.86
N LEU A 193 20.01 -12.41 -15.19
CA LEU A 193 21.45 -12.35 -15.37
C LEU A 193 22.18 -13.39 -14.51
N SER A 194 21.68 -13.65 -13.31
CA SER A 194 22.24 -14.62 -12.37
C SER A 194 21.25 -14.94 -11.24
N VAL A 195 21.58 -15.92 -10.40
CA VAL A 195 20.84 -16.24 -9.17
C VAL A 195 21.74 -16.08 -7.95
N GLY A 196 21.20 -15.42 -6.92
CA GLY A 196 21.79 -15.35 -5.59
C GLY A 196 20.99 -16.22 -4.61
N TRP A 197 21.68 -16.88 -3.69
CA TRP A 197 21.06 -17.69 -2.64
C TRP A 197 21.31 -17.05 -1.30
N THR A 198 20.25 -16.79 -0.53
CA THR A 198 20.34 -16.17 0.79
C THR A 198 19.76 -17.08 1.84
N VAL A 199 20.38 -17.10 3.02
CA VAL A 199 19.90 -17.86 4.17
C VAL A 199 19.17 -16.92 5.11
N GLY A 200 17.88 -17.16 5.35
CA GLY A 200 17.07 -16.41 6.30
C GLY A 200 17.39 -16.76 7.76
N ARG A 201 16.90 -15.96 8.69
CA ARG A 201 17.09 -16.16 10.14
C ARG A 201 16.66 -17.55 10.65
N THR A 202 15.72 -18.18 9.98
CA THR A 202 15.19 -19.52 10.30
C THR A 202 15.93 -20.65 9.61
N GLY A 203 17.02 -20.35 8.86
CA GLY A 203 17.77 -21.34 8.08
C GLY A 203 17.17 -21.63 6.68
N VAL A 204 16.07 -21.00 6.32
CA VAL A 204 15.47 -21.15 4.99
C VAL A 204 16.37 -20.52 3.92
N VAL A 205 16.70 -21.30 2.88
CA VAL A 205 17.49 -20.84 1.72
C VAL A 205 16.53 -20.33 0.65
N THR A 206 16.66 -19.05 0.29
CA THR A 206 15.77 -18.37 -0.65
C THR A 206 16.54 -17.94 -1.90
N PRO A 207 16.13 -18.36 -3.11
CA PRO A 207 16.71 -17.91 -4.36
C PRO A 207 16.19 -16.52 -4.74
N THR A 208 17.09 -15.69 -5.25
CA THR A 208 16.79 -14.34 -5.75
C THR A 208 17.43 -14.18 -7.13
N ALA A 209 16.62 -13.88 -8.14
CA ALA A 209 17.12 -13.54 -9.47
C ALA A 209 17.72 -12.12 -9.45
N ASN A 210 18.93 -11.98 -9.98
CA ASN A 210 19.47 -10.70 -10.40
C ASN A 210 19.04 -10.46 -11.85
N LEU A 211 18.41 -9.32 -12.09
CA LEU A 211 17.74 -8.99 -13.33
C LEU A 211 18.42 -7.84 -14.06
N SER A 212 18.26 -7.78 -15.38
CA SER A 212 18.42 -6.52 -16.09
C SER A 212 17.54 -5.46 -15.46
N PRO A 213 18.05 -4.24 -15.17
CA PRO A 213 17.24 -3.21 -14.50
C PRO A 213 16.01 -2.84 -15.31
N VAL A 214 14.86 -2.83 -14.67
CA VAL A 214 13.56 -2.49 -15.29
C VAL A 214 12.76 -1.55 -14.41
N GLN A 215 12.08 -0.57 -15.03
CA GLN A 215 11.17 0.33 -14.32
C GLN A 215 9.86 -0.38 -14.07
N LEU A 216 9.49 -0.52 -12.80
CA LEU A 216 8.28 -1.23 -12.38
C LEU A 216 7.63 -0.51 -11.20
N ALA A 217 6.40 -0.05 -11.39
CA ALA A 217 5.63 0.70 -10.39
C ALA A 217 6.46 1.80 -9.72
N GLY A 218 7.04 2.70 -10.54
CA GLY A 218 7.76 3.89 -10.11
C GLY A 218 9.15 3.65 -9.49
N THR A 219 9.67 2.41 -9.49
CA THR A 219 11.02 2.11 -8.99
C THR A 219 11.81 1.25 -9.96
N THR A 220 13.14 1.37 -9.91
CA THR A 220 14.03 0.48 -10.67
C THR A 220 14.18 -0.84 -9.93
N VAL A 221 13.73 -1.93 -10.55
CA VAL A 221 13.87 -3.30 -10.05
C VAL A 221 15.05 -3.97 -10.76
N SER A 222 15.98 -4.49 -9.98
CA SER A 222 17.14 -5.28 -10.45
C SER A 222 17.26 -6.64 -9.77
N ARG A 223 16.35 -6.96 -8.84
CA ARG A 223 16.27 -8.25 -8.16
C ARG A 223 14.82 -8.63 -7.92
N ALA A 224 14.49 -9.91 -8.10
CA ALA A 224 13.17 -10.46 -7.81
C ALA A 224 13.28 -11.82 -7.11
N THR A 225 12.34 -12.10 -6.21
CA THR A 225 12.32 -13.42 -5.57
C THR A 225 11.92 -14.52 -6.54
N LEU A 226 12.55 -15.67 -6.38
CA LEU A 226 12.18 -16.93 -7.04
C LEU A 226 11.49 -17.89 -6.06
N HIS A 227 11.11 -17.38 -4.91
CA HIS A 227 10.41 -18.08 -3.82
C HIS A 227 11.19 -19.27 -3.24
N ASN A 228 11.32 -20.38 -3.98
CA ASN A 228 11.99 -21.60 -3.58
C ASN A 228 12.42 -22.42 -4.81
N VAL A 229 13.07 -23.57 -4.57
CA VAL A 229 13.55 -24.47 -5.64
C VAL A 229 12.40 -25.07 -6.44
N ASP A 230 11.30 -25.43 -5.78
CA ASP A 230 10.15 -26.05 -6.43
C ASP A 230 9.51 -25.07 -7.42
N TYR A 231 9.44 -23.77 -7.06
CA TYR A 231 8.96 -22.72 -7.96
C TYR A 231 9.84 -22.56 -9.22
N ILE A 232 11.17 -22.64 -9.06
CA ILE A 232 12.12 -22.63 -10.19
C ILE A 232 11.86 -23.82 -11.11
N ALA A 233 11.69 -25.01 -10.53
CA ALA A 233 11.46 -26.24 -11.28
C ALA A 233 10.08 -26.24 -11.98
N GLU A 234 9.02 -25.85 -11.27
CA GLU A 234 7.66 -25.77 -11.83
C GLU A 234 7.55 -24.80 -13.02
N LYS A 235 8.24 -23.68 -12.94
CA LYS A 235 8.24 -22.63 -13.98
C LYS A 235 9.37 -22.83 -15.01
N ASP A 236 10.20 -23.84 -14.84
CA ASP A 236 11.40 -24.11 -15.65
C ASP A 236 12.26 -22.85 -15.86
N ILE A 237 12.51 -22.10 -14.78
CA ILE A 237 13.25 -20.83 -14.83
C ILE A 237 14.75 -21.09 -14.95
N ARG A 238 15.41 -20.42 -15.92
CA ARG A 238 16.84 -20.58 -16.22
C ARG A 238 17.55 -19.23 -16.27
N ILE A 239 18.86 -19.23 -16.10
CA ILE A 239 19.69 -18.03 -16.32
C ILE A 239 19.68 -17.71 -17.81
N GLY A 240 19.51 -16.43 -18.16
CA GLY A 240 19.33 -15.93 -19.52
C GLY A 240 17.87 -15.91 -19.99
N ASP A 241 16.92 -16.38 -19.18
CA ASP A 241 15.50 -16.26 -19.53
C ASP A 241 15.05 -14.80 -19.48
N THR A 242 14.21 -14.43 -20.45
CA THR A 242 13.33 -13.27 -20.32
C THR A 242 12.13 -13.69 -19.49
N VAL A 243 11.89 -12.99 -18.41
CA VAL A 243 10.80 -13.28 -17.46
C VAL A 243 9.88 -12.08 -17.30
N ILE A 244 8.63 -12.34 -16.97
CA ILE A 244 7.70 -11.33 -16.51
C ILE A 244 7.92 -11.12 -15.01
N VAL A 245 8.18 -9.88 -14.62
CA VAL A 245 8.39 -9.44 -13.23
C VAL A 245 7.22 -8.56 -12.82
N TYR A 246 6.75 -8.76 -11.60
CA TYR A 246 5.70 -7.97 -10.97
C TYR A 246 6.05 -7.68 -9.51
N LYS A 247 5.35 -6.76 -8.87
CA LYS A 247 5.48 -6.54 -7.42
C LYS A 247 4.36 -7.24 -6.67
N ALA A 248 4.70 -8.29 -5.94
CA ALA A 248 3.76 -8.96 -5.05
C ALA A 248 3.36 -8.02 -3.90
N GLY A 249 2.06 -7.75 -3.76
CA GLY A 249 1.53 -6.80 -2.78
C GLY A 249 2.07 -5.38 -2.94
N ASP A 250 2.40 -4.96 -4.17
CA ASP A 250 2.99 -3.66 -4.55
C ASP A 250 4.36 -3.36 -3.91
N ILE A 251 5.00 -4.33 -3.27
CA ILE A 251 6.25 -4.12 -2.51
C ILE A 251 7.37 -5.03 -2.98
N ILE A 252 7.14 -6.34 -3.06
CA ILE A 252 8.19 -7.35 -3.26
C ILE A 252 8.26 -7.76 -4.73
N PRO A 253 9.37 -7.44 -5.46
CA PRO A 253 9.52 -7.92 -6.82
C PRO A 253 9.62 -9.45 -6.85
N ALA A 254 8.83 -10.06 -7.73
CA ALA A 254 8.80 -11.50 -7.94
C ALA A 254 8.76 -11.82 -9.44
N VAL A 255 9.31 -12.96 -9.82
CA VAL A 255 9.18 -13.50 -11.18
C VAL A 255 7.81 -14.19 -11.27
N LEU A 256 7.02 -13.88 -12.30
CA LEU A 256 5.70 -14.47 -12.53
C LEU A 256 5.80 -15.73 -13.38
N HIS A 257 6.38 -15.59 -14.57
CA HIS A 257 6.62 -16.70 -15.52
C HIS A 257 7.71 -16.33 -16.52
N VAL A 258 8.15 -17.32 -17.27
CA VAL A 258 9.12 -17.19 -18.35
C VAL A 258 8.41 -16.84 -19.65
N VAL A 259 9.03 -16.03 -20.49
CA VAL A 259 8.57 -15.74 -21.86
C VAL A 259 9.21 -16.76 -22.81
N ASP A 260 8.55 -17.90 -22.97
CA ASP A 260 9.11 -19.05 -23.74
C ASP A 260 9.48 -18.72 -25.19
N SER A 261 8.75 -17.81 -25.83
CA SER A 261 9.04 -17.36 -27.20
C SER A 261 10.39 -16.67 -27.38
N LYS A 262 11.05 -16.31 -26.28
CA LYS A 262 12.36 -15.63 -26.27
C LYS A 262 13.51 -16.53 -25.81
N ARG A 263 13.27 -17.83 -25.63
CA ARG A 263 14.32 -18.80 -25.27
C ARG A 263 15.20 -19.16 -26.46
N ASP A 264 16.53 -19.17 -26.22
CA ASP A 264 17.56 -19.63 -27.17
C ASP A 264 18.61 -20.49 -26.48
N LYS A 265 19.46 -19.93 -25.61
CA LYS A 265 20.60 -20.63 -24.98
C LYS A 265 20.65 -20.40 -23.46
N GLN A 266 19.60 -20.79 -22.79
CA GLN A 266 19.50 -20.61 -21.34
C GLN A 266 20.24 -21.70 -20.58
N VAL A 267 20.81 -21.32 -19.44
CA VAL A 267 21.55 -22.22 -18.56
C VAL A 267 20.68 -22.60 -17.35
N PRO A 268 20.62 -23.90 -16.97
CA PRO A 268 19.92 -24.32 -15.76
C PRO A 268 20.35 -23.51 -14.53
N MET A 269 19.44 -23.24 -13.62
CA MET A 269 19.77 -22.59 -12.35
C MET A 269 20.72 -23.47 -11.52
N PRO A 270 21.86 -22.95 -11.05
CA PRO A 270 22.71 -23.68 -10.11
C PRO A 270 22.04 -23.76 -8.75
N ILE A 271 21.69 -24.97 -8.32
CA ILE A 271 21.10 -25.22 -7.00
C ILE A 271 22.25 -25.59 -6.05
N PRO A 272 22.42 -24.90 -4.90
CA PRO A 272 23.47 -25.23 -3.95
C PRO A 272 23.20 -26.58 -3.27
N GLU A 273 24.19 -27.43 -3.23
CA GLU A 273 24.16 -28.74 -2.54
C GLU A 273 24.41 -28.61 -1.04
N SER A 274 24.94 -27.48 -0.60
CA SER A 274 25.23 -27.16 0.81
C SER A 274 24.81 -25.75 1.15
N CYS A 275 24.79 -25.40 2.45
CA CYS A 275 24.42 -24.06 2.91
C CYS A 275 25.33 -23.00 2.26
N PRO A 276 24.77 -22.01 1.55
CA PRO A 276 25.57 -20.98 0.87
C PRO A 276 26.21 -19.95 1.83
N SER A 277 25.92 -20.03 3.14
CA SER A 277 26.46 -19.15 4.16
C SER A 277 27.42 -19.80 5.13
N CYS A 278 27.50 -21.12 5.15
CA CYS A 278 28.49 -21.88 5.90
C CYS A 278 29.58 -22.39 4.97
#